data_2933280159bd1f29cfdd752c7464ea92
#
_entry.id   2933280159bd1f29cfdd752c7464ea92
#
_cell.length_a   1.000
_cell.length_b   1.000
_cell.length_c   1.000
_cell.angle_alpha   90.00
_cell.angle_beta   90.00
_cell.angle_gamma   90.00
#
_symmetry.space_group_name_H-M   'P 1'
#
loop_
_entity.id
_entity.type
_entity.pdbx_description
1 polymer ?
#
loop_
_entity_poly.entity_id
_entity_poly.type
_entity_poly.pdbx_seq_one_letter_code
_entity_poly.pdbx_strand_id
1 'polypeptide(L)'
;RKVVKAYDFFLADTSLMSSVGRSLGQFMGPKGKLPSPIAYEAPIENIAERFRGSVRARTKNQLNISAKIGDEKMEDEHLVKNALAIIAAVEKKLPQGDKNIRDMSIKFTMSNPSKASTVGDKQK
;
A
#
# COMPACT_ATOMS: atom_id res chain seq x y z
N ARG A 1 -1.77 -2.48 22.11
CA ARG A 1 -1.97 -1.16 21.46
C ARG A 1 -0.66 -0.53 20.96
N LYS A 2 0.46 -0.60 21.71
CA LYS A 2 1.78 -0.06 21.29
C LYS A 2 2.31 -0.74 20.03
N VAL A 3 2.27 -2.07 19.97
CA VAL A 3 2.75 -2.87 18.84
C VAL A 3 2.01 -2.52 17.53
N VAL A 4 0.69 -2.36 17.57
CA VAL A 4 -0.12 -2.00 16.37
C VAL A 4 0.22 -0.60 15.84
N LYS A 5 0.80 0.26 16.66
CA LYS A 5 1.30 1.57 16.21
C LYS A 5 2.69 1.48 15.57
N ALA A 6 3.53 0.59 16.08
CA ALA A 6 4.94 0.49 15.69
C ALA A 6 5.16 -0.23 14.35
N TYR A 7 4.30 -1.19 14.00
CA TYR A 7 4.48 -2.01 12.81
C TYR A 7 3.33 -1.79 11.81
N ASP A 8 3.62 -1.89 10.53
CA ASP A 8 2.64 -1.69 9.46
C ASP A 8 2.03 -3.01 8.97
N PHE A 9 2.79 -4.09 8.99
CA PHE A 9 2.34 -5.40 8.56
C PHE A 9 2.37 -6.38 9.71
N PHE A 10 1.37 -7.25 9.74
CA PHE A 10 1.24 -8.34 10.70
C PHE A 10 1.01 -9.63 9.94
N LEU A 11 1.65 -10.66 10.42
CA LEU A 11 1.53 -12.01 9.89
C LEU A 11 0.94 -12.89 10.99
N ALA A 12 0.03 -13.76 10.66
CA ALA A 12 -0.53 -14.72 11.60
C ALA A 12 -0.72 -16.07 10.92
N ASP A 13 -0.52 -17.12 11.69
CA ASP A 13 -0.82 -18.48 11.25
C ASP A 13 -2.32 -18.59 10.94
N THR A 14 -2.64 -19.31 9.87
CA THR A 14 -4.03 -19.54 9.41
C THR A 14 -4.88 -20.16 10.51
N SER A 15 -4.31 -21.07 11.34
CA SER A 15 -4.99 -21.70 12.45
C SER A 15 -5.38 -20.71 13.57
N LEU A 16 -4.57 -19.68 13.79
CA LEU A 16 -4.76 -18.68 14.84
C LEU A 16 -5.56 -17.46 14.39
N MET A 17 -5.89 -17.33 13.09
CA MET A 17 -6.56 -16.17 12.54
C MET A 17 -7.90 -15.86 13.22
N SER A 18 -8.68 -16.88 13.56
CA SER A 18 -9.97 -16.69 14.24
C SER A 18 -9.79 -16.13 15.65
N SER A 19 -8.79 -16.62 16.37
CA SER A 19 -8.46 -16.18 17.73
C SER A 19 -7.90 -14.74 17.72
N VAL A 20 -7.00 -14.43 16.79
CA VAL A 20 -6.45 -13.09 16.58
C VAL A 20 -7.55 -12.11 16.16
N GLY A 21 -8.46 -12.54 15.29
CA GLY A 21 -9.60 -11.74 14.86
C GLY A 21 -10.50 -11.32 16.01
N ARG A 22 -10.82 -12.24 16.91
CA ARG A 22 -11.65 -11.97 18.12
C ARG A 22 -10.94 -11.04 19.10
N SER A 23 -9.65 -11.29 19.39
CA SER A 23 -8.92 -10.57 20.43
C SER A 23 -8.40 -9.20 19.96
N LEU A 24 -7.91 -9.09 18.72
CA LEU A 24 -7.22 -7.91 18.21
C LEU A 24 -7.98 -7.20 17.09
N GLY A 25 -9.04 -7.79 16.54
CA GLY A 25 -9.81 -7.25 15.44
C GLY A 25 -10.32 -5.84 15.69
N GLN A 26 -10.81 -5.56 16.90
CA GLN A 26 -11.30 -4.23 17.32
C GLN A 26 -10.21 -3.15 17.26
N PHE A 27 -8.95 -3.51 17.47
CA PHE A 27 -7.83 -2.57 17.45
C PHE A 27 -7.15 -2.47 16.09
N MET A 28 -7.12 -3.56 15.33
CA MET A 28 -6.44 -3.65 14.04
C MET A 28 -7.36 -3.26 12.88
N GLY A 29 -8.64 -3.58 12.96
CA GLY A 29 -9.65 -3.29 11.94
C GLY A 29 -9.73 -1.80 11.56
N PRO A 30 -9.98 -0.88 12.50
CA PRO A 30 -10.08 0.55 12.21
C PRO A 30 -8.80 1.13 11.59
N LYS A 31 -7.63 0.56 11.95
CA LYS A 31 -6.35 0.96 11.38
C LYS A 31 -6.03 0.29 10.04
N GLY A 32 -6.83 -0.69 9.64
CA GLY A 32 -6.60 -1.47 8.43
C GLY A 32 -5.34 -2.32 8.47
N LYS A 33 -4.86 -2.66 9.65
CA LYS A 33 -3.66 -3.45 9.87
C LYS A 33 -4.01 -4.90 10.22
N LEU A 34 -4.99 -5.47 9.53
CA LEU A 34 -5.33 -6.88 9.69
C LEU A 34 -4.15 -7.76 9.30
N PRO A 35 -3.90 -8.85 10.03
CA PRO A 35 -2.82 -9.76 9.72
C PRO A 35 -3.07 -10.51 8.41
N SER A 36 -2.00 -10.77 7.68
CA SER A 36 -2.03 -11.65 6.52
C SER A 36 -1.84 -13.10 6.96
N PRO A 37 -2.64 -14.04 6.46
CA PRO A 37 -2.50 -15.45 6.80
C PRO A 37 -1.22 -16.02 6.22
N ILE A 38 -0.54 -16.85 7.00
CA ILE A 38 0.62 -17.63 6.58
C ILE A 38 0.30 -19.09 6.78
N ALA A 39 0.76 -19.96 5.87
CA ALA A 39 0.74 -21.40 6.07
C ALA A 39 1.74 -21.79 7.14
N TYR A 40 1.45 -22.83 7.91
CA TYR A 40 2.20 -23.27 9.08
C TYR A 40 3.70 -23.52 8.82
N GLU A 41 4.07 -23.98 7.62
CA GLU A 41 5.46 -24.31 7.25
C GLU A 41 6.07 -23.34 6.24
N ALA A 42 5.43 -22.18 6.01
CA ALA A 42 5.96 -21.24 5.04
C ALA A 42 7.25 -20.56 5.55
N PRO A 43 8.27 -20.37 4.69
CA PRO A 43 9.51 -19.70 5.09
C PRO A 43 9.22 -18.23 5.43
N ILE A 44 9.20 -17.94 6.72
CA ILE A 44 8.84 -16.61 7.27
C ILE A 44 9.79 -15.53 6.75
N GLU A 45 11.07 -15.87 6.53
CA GLU A 45 12.10 -14.93 6.06
C GLU A 45 11.76 -14.38 4.68
N ASN A 46 11.44 -15.24 3.72
CA ASN A 46 11.07 -14.84 2.36
C ASN A 46 9.80 -13.97 2.34
N ILE A 47 8.85 -14.33 3.21
CA ILE A 47 7.62 -13.56 3.37
C ILE A 47 7.92 -12.19 3.99
N ALA A 48 8.76 -12.13 5.02
CA ALA A 48 9.15 -10.89 5.68
C ALA A 48 9.88 -9.94 4.72
N GLU A 49 10.81 -10.45 3.89
CA GLU A 49 11.48 -9.66 2.87
C GLU A 49 10.50 -9.08 1.84
N ARG A 50 9.57 -9.88 1.38
CA ARG A 50 8.51 -9.43 0.46
C ARG A 50 7.67 -8.31 1.08
N PHE A 51 7.34 -8.39 2.37
CA PHE A 51 6.59 -7.34 3.06
C PHE A 51 7.43 -6.08 3.34
N ARG A 52 8.74 -6.22 3.53
CA ARG A 52 9.65 -5.06 3.66
C ARG A 52 9.66 -4.19 2.41
N GLY A 53 9.60 -4.81 1.22
CA GLY A 53 9.48 -4.10 -0.06
C GLY A 53 8.06 -3.68 -0.44
N SER A 54 7.05 -3.91 0.42
CA SER A 54 5.66 -3.63 0.09
C SER A 54 5.16 -2.35 0.74
N VAL A 55 4.37 -1.59 0.00
CA VAL A 55 3.68 -0.39 0.52
C VAL A 55 2.18 -0.66 0.57
N ARG A 56 1.54 -0.20 1.62
CA ARG A 56 0.10 -0.35 1.79
C ARG A 56 -0.63 0.90 1.30
N ALA A 57 -1.28 0.79 0.17
CA ALA A 57 -2.23 1.79 -0.31
C ALA A 57 -3.65 1.42 0.17
N ARG A 58 -4.39 2.37 0.67
CA ARG A 58 -5.73 2.16 1.20
C ARG A 58 -6.63 3.35 0.92
N THR A 59 -7.80 3.09 0.36
CA THR A 59 -8.92 4.01 0.35
C THR A 59 -9.71 3.84 1.66
N LYS A 60 -10.01 4.94 2.31
CA LYS A 60 -11.05 5.00 3.35
C LYS A 60 -12.33 5.53 2.70
N ASN A 61 -13.04 6.41 3.39
CA ASN A 61 -14.24 7.07 2.87
C ASN A 61 -13.94 8.20 1.86
N GLN A 62 -12.72 8.30 1.36
CA GLN A 62 -12.27 9.31 0.41
C GLN A 62 -11.90 8.63 -0.91
N LEU A 63 -12.11 9.33 -2.01
CA LEU A 63 -11.82 8.85 -3.37
C LEU A 63 -10.33 8.98 -3.76
N ASN A 64 -9.47 9.40 -2.84
CA ASN A 64 -8.04 9.53 -3.09
C ASN A 64 -7.25 8.40 -2.44
N ILE A 65 -6.22 7.97 -3.15
CA ILE A 65 -5.24 6.98 -2.72
C ILE A 65 -3.91 7.70 -2.57
N SER A 66 -3.27 7.54 -1.42
CA SER A 66 -1.91 8.01 -1.21
C SER A 66 -1.01 6.84 -0.80
N ALA A 67 0.18 6.79 -1.39
CA ALA A 67 1.17 5.78 -1.11
C ALA A 67 2.57 6.39 -1.13
N LYS A 68 3.48 5.89 -0.32
CA LYS A 68 4.88 6.28 -0.35
C LYS A 68 5.56 5.57 -1.51
N ILE A 69 6.23 6.33 -2.37
CA ILE A 69 6.99 5.80 -3.52
C ILE A 69 8.49 5.66 -3.23
N GLY A 70 9.01 6.43 -2.29
CA GLY A 70 10.42 6.38 -1.91
C GLY A 70 10.81 7.49 -0.96
N ASP A 71 12.11 7.67 -0.82
CA ASP A 71 12.74 8.72 -0.01
C ASP A 71 13.59 9.63 -0.91
N GLU A 72 13.93 10.83 -0.44
CA GLU A 72 14.72 11.84 -1.17
C GLU A 72 16.11 11.36 -1.61
N LYS A 73 16.63 10.34 -0.95
CA LYS A 73 17.96 9.76 -1.25
C LYS A 73 17.95 8.70 -2.35
N MET A 74 16.77 8.34 -2.84
CA MET A 74 16.64 7.34 -3.89
C MET A 74 16.86 7.96 -5.26
N GLU A 75 17.45 7.20 -6.16
CA GLU A 75 17.59 7.58 -7.56
C GLU A 75 16.25 7.71 -8.25
N ASP A 76 16.13 8.66 -9.17
CA ASP A 76 14.88 8.97 -9.87
C ASP A 76 14.33 7.77 -10.64
N GLU A 77 15.20 6.94 -11.22
CA GLU A 77 14.78 5.73 -11.93
C GLU A 77 14.04 4.74 -11.04
N HIS A 78 14.51 4.57 -9.80
CA HIS A 78 13.85 3.70 -8.82
C HIS A 78 12.50 4.27 -8.38
N LEU A 79 12.43 5.60 -8.21
CA LEU A 79 11.18 6.28 -7.88
C LEU A 79 10.13 6.13 -8.99
N VAL A 80 10.55 6.28 -10.24
CA VAL A 80 9.66 6.08 -11.41
C VAL A 80 9.16 4.64 -11.48
N LYS A 81 10.04 3.64 -11.31
CA LYS A 81 9.65 2.23 -11.30
C LYS A 81 8.64 1.93 -10.19
N ASN A 82 8.86 2.46 -8.98
CA ASN A 82 7.94 2.31 -7.86
C ASN A 82 6.59 2.97 -8.13
N ALA A 83 6.59 4.18 -8.68
CA ALA A 83 5.37 4.88 -9.04
C ALA A 83 4.54 4.10 -10.08
N LEU A 84 5.18 3.64 -11.15
CA LEU A 84 4.52 2.82 -12.18
C LEU A 84 3.97 1.52 -11.62
N ALA A 85 4.70 0.86 -10.73
CA ALA A 85 4.23 -0.36 -10.08
C ALA A 85 2.96 -0.12 -9.23
N ILE A 86 2.90 1.00 -8.51
CA ILE A 86 1.72 1.37 -7.72
C ILE A 86 0.54 1.69 -8.64
N ILE A 87 0.75 2.46 -9.70
CA ILE A 87 -0.29 2.79 -10.68
C ILE A 87 -0.87 1.51 -11.28
N ALA A 88 -0.03 0.63 -11.80
CA ALA A 88 -0.47 -0.64 -12.38
C ALA A 88 -1.22 -1.54 -11.36
N ALA A 89 -0.82 -1.51 -10.09
CA ALA A 89 -1.51 -2.25 -9.03
C ALA A 89 -2.88 -1.67 -8.69
N VAL A 90 -3.03 -0.35 -8.77
CA VAL A 90 -4.30 0.37 -8.56
C VAL A 90 -5.25 0.12 -9.74
N GLU A 91 -4.77 0.28 -10.97
CA GLU A 91 -5.54 0.05 -12.20
C GLU A 91 -6.16 -1.34 -12.25
N LYS A 92 -5.39 -2.36 -11.88
CA LYS A 92 -5.88 -3.75 -11.82
C LYS A 92 -7.03 -3.96 -10.84
N LYS A 93 -7.17 -3.07 -9.85
CA LYS A 93 -8.23 -3.15 -8.83
C LYS A 93 -9.43 -2.26 -9.11
N LEU A 94 -9.27 -1.32 -10.03
CA LEU A 94 -10.34 -0.41 -10.41
C LEU A 94 -11.22 -1.04 -11.52
N PRO A 95 -12.55 -0.95 -11.43
CA PRO A 95 -13.45 -1.61 -12.39
C PRO A 95 -13.33 -1.06 -13.82
N GLN A 96 -12.90 0.18 -14.00
CA GLN A 96 -12.72 0.81 -15.32
C GLN A 96 -11.25 1.15 -15.62
N GLY A 97 -10.30 0.64 -14.83
CA GLY A 97 -8.87 0.90 -15.02
C GLY A 97 -8.53 2.40 -15.03
N ASP A 98 -7.80 2.83 -16.06
CA ASP A 98 -7.34 4.22 -16.24
C ASP A 98 -8.44 5.28 -16.16
N LYS A 99 -9.62 4.98 -16.64
CA LYS A 99 -10.75 5.95 -16.71
C LYS A 99 -11.24 6.37 -15.33
N ASN A 100 -10.93 5.59 -14.29
CA ASN A 100 -11.28 5.94 -12.91
C ASN A 100 -10.24 6.85 -12.25
N ILE A 101 -9.08 7.04 -12.87
CA ILE A 101 -8.02 7.91 -12.35
C ILE A 101 -8.21 9.30 -12.98
N ARG A 102 -8.58 10.27 -12.16
CA ARG A 102 -8.81 11.65 -12.62
C ARG A 102 -7.53 12.46 -12.67
N ASP A 103 -6.80 12.47 -11.55
CA ASP A 103 -5.58 13.26 -11.39
C ASP A 103 -4.55 12.45 -10.62
N MET A 104 -3.28 12.57 -11.01
CA MET A 104 -2.15 12.07 -10.24
C MET A 104 -1.25 13.23 -9.84
N SER A 105 -0.74 13.19 -8.62
CA SER A 105 0.22 14.17 -8.14
C SER A 105 1.29 13.52 -7.28
N ILE A 106 2.50 14.03 -7.40
CA ILE A 106 3.64 13.63 -6.57
C ILE A 106 4.04 14.82 -5.72
N LYS A 107 4.35 14.57 -4.45
CA LYS A 107 4.81 15.61 -3.53
C LYS A 107 5.76 15.03 -2.49
N PHE A 108 6.66 15.84 -1.99
CA PHE A 108 7.33 15.57 -0.72
C PHE A 108 6.40 15.89 0.44
N THR A 109 6.73 15.43 1.63
CA THR A 109 5.87 15.57 2.82
C THR A 109 5.41 17.00 3.07
N MET A 110 6.31 17.99 2.87
CA MET A 110 6.05 19.40 3.14
C MET A 110 6.06 20.28 1.88
N SER A 111 6.16 19.71 0.67
CA SER A 111 6.16 20.48 -0.58
C SER A 111 4.76 20.64 -1.18
N ASN A 112 4.64 21.55 -2.14
CA ASN A 112 3.46 21.64 -2.97
C ASN A 112 3.36 20.41 -3.88
N PRO A 113 2.15 19.94 -4.21
CA PRO A 113 1.94 18.83 -5.12
C PRO A 113 2.29 19.23 -6.57
N SER A 114 3.11 18.45 -7.23
CA SER A 114 3.34 18.54 -8.67
C SER A 114 2.43 17.56 -9.37
N LYS A 115 1.67 18.04 -10.37
CA LYS A 115 0.81 17.16 -11.17
C LYS A 115 1.67 16.27 -12.06
N ALA A 116 1.41 14.98 -12.05
CA ALA A 116 1.96 14.04 -13.00
C ALA A 116 0.92 13.81 -14.10
N SER A 117 1.32 14.03 -15.35
CA SER A 117 0.44 13.72 -16.49
C SER A 117 0.17 12.22 -16.53
N THR A 118 -1.09 11.84 -16.56
CA THR A 118 -1.49 10.47 -16.88
C THR A 118 -1.13 10.16 -18.31
N VAL A 119 -0.78 8.93 -18.61
CA VAL A 119 -0.47 8.43 -19.96
C VAL A 119 -1.66 8.64 -20.95
N GLY A 120 -2.82 9.08 -20.45
CA GLY A 120 -4.02 9.40 -21.21
C GLY A 120 -4.14 10.85 -21.71
N ASP A 121 -3.32 11.79 -21.23
CA ASP A 121 -3.28 13.17 -21.76
C ASP A 121 -2.43 13.26 -23.05
N LYS A 122 -2.79 12.45 -24.03
CA LYS A 122 -2.42 12.71 -25.41
C LYS A 122 -3.37 13.79 -25.95
N GLN A 123 -2.83 15.00 -25.98
CA GLN A 123 -3.20 16.10 -26.86
C GLN A 123 -4.71 16.41 -27.00
N LYS A 124 -5.09 17.51 -26.41
CA LYS A 124 -5.99 18.48 -27.01
C LYS A 124 -5.23 19.75 -27.24
#